data_ddcc46c7c6f68900830e0ccae0f2d1d1
#
_entry.id   ddcc46c7c6f68900830e0ccae0f2d1d1
#
_cell.length_a   1.000
_cell.length_b   1.000
_cell.length_c   1.000
_cell.angle_alpha   90.00
_cell.angle_beta   90.00
_cell.angle_gamma   90.00
#
_symmetry.space_group_name_H-M   'P 1'
#
loop_
_entity.id
_entity.type
_entity.pdbx_description
1 polymer ?
#
loop_
_entity_poly.entity_id
_entity_poly.type
_entity_poly.pdbx_seq_one_letter_code
_entity_poly.pdbx_strand_id
1 'polypeptide(L)' 'MNDNHKLAYSIPEAADALGGVSESTVWRMIRDGDLTTSRVRGRTVIRREVLVAYLDAQDAALAHAA' A
#
# COMPACT_ATOMS: atom_id res chain seq x y z
N MET A 1 3.54 -19.52 4.44
CA MET A 1 2.96 -18.90 4.85
C MET A 1 2.17 -17.93 4.22
N ASN A 2 1.41 -17.39 4.72
CA ASN A 2 0.47 -16.82 4.11
C ASN A 2 0.45 -15.42 4.34
N ASP A 3 0.59 -14.65 3.32
CA ASP A 3 0.61 -13.21 3.38
C ASP A 3 -0.70 -12.62 3.87
N ASN A 4 -1.74 -13.41 3.89
CA ASN A 4 -3.03 -12.94 4.36
C ASN A 4 -3.01 -12.53 5.82
N HIS A 5 -2.02 -12.98 6.57
CA HIS A 5 -1.93 -12.66 7.98
C HIS A 5 -0.96 -11.53 8.30
N LYS A 6 -0.37 -10.93 7.28
CA LYS A 6 0.51 -9.81 7.52
C LYS A 6 -0.28 -8.60 7.96
N LEU A 7 0.19 -7.98 9.03
CA LEU A 7 -0.43 -6.75 9.54
C LEU A 7 0.19 -5.52 8.89
N ALA A 8 1.42 -5.63 8.43
CA ALA A 8 2.12 -4.52 7.81
C ALA A 8 3.10 -5.06 6.77
N TYR A 9 3.43 -4.20 5.82
CA TYR A 9 4.28 -4.56 4.70
C TYR A 9 5.46 -3.59 4.63
N SER A 10 6.63 -4.11 4.33
CA SER A 10 7.77 -3.26 4.00
C SER A 10 7.49 -2.58 2.66
N ILE A 11 8.33 -1.62 2.28
CA ILE A 11 8.13 -0.93 0.99
C ILE A 11 8.21 -1.90 -0.19
N PRO A 12 9.21 -2.79 -0.28
CA PRO A 12 9.23 -3.77 -1.38
C PRO A 12 8.02 -4.71 -1.35
N GLU A 13 7.60 -5.12 -0.16
CA GLU A 13 6.45 -6.01 -0.03
C GLU A 13 5.17 -5.31 -0.47
N ALA A 14 5.01 -4.04 -0.10
CA ALA A 14 3.85 -3.27 -0.51
C ALA A 14 3.82 -3.09 -2.02
N ALA A 15 4.96 -2.84 -2.63
CA ALA A 15 5.06 -2.70 -4.07
C ALA A 15 4.59 -3.96 -4.77
N ASP A 16 5.01 -5.12 -4.26
CA ASP A 16 4.59 -6.40 -4.82
C ASP A 16 3.10 -6.63 -4.60
N ALA A 17 2.61 -6.32 -3.41
CA ALA A 17 1.20 -6.52 -3.06
C ALA A 17 0.27 -5.62 -3.89
N LEU A 18 0.78 -4.49 -4.35
CA LEU A 18 0.00 -3.57 -5.18
C LEU A 18 0.03 -3.95 -6.66
N GLY A 19 0.53 -5.12 -6.97
CA GLY A 19 0.51 -5.60 -8.34
C GLY A 19 1.86 -5.53 -9.03
N GLY A 20 2.93 -5.39 -8.27
CA GLY A 20 4.26 -5.37 -8.86
C GLY A 20 4.70 -4.00 -9.35
N VAL A 21 4.21 -2.94 -8.72
CA VAL A 21 4.68 -1.59 -9.05
C VAL A 21 6.10 -1.41 -8.50
N SER A 22 6.78 -0.38 -8.94
CA SER A 22 8.14 -0.12 -8.45
C SER A 22 8.09 0.48 -7.05
N GLU A 23 9.19 0.33 -6.31
CA GLU A 23 9.28 0.96 -4.99
C GLU A 23 9.22 2.47 -5.11
N SER A 24 9.76 3.04 -6.17
CA SER A 24 9.68 4.47 -6.41
C SER A 24 8.23 4.92 -6.51
N THR A 25 7.39 4.11 -7.12
CA THR A 25 5.96 4.40 -7.20
C THR A 25 5.34 4.41 -5.80
N VAL A 26 5.71 3.44 -4.95
CA VAL A 26 5.20 3.40 -3.59
C VAL A 26 5.61 4.64 -2.82
N TRP A 27 6.88 5.05 -2.92
CA TRP A 27 7.34 6.26 -2.24
C TRP A 27 6.60 7.50 -2.74
N ARG A 28 6.30 7.56 -4.03
CA ARG A 28 5.54 8.67 -4.58
C ARG A 28 4.12 8.70 -4.01
N MET A 29 3.49 7.54 -3.88
CA MET A 29 2.16 7.44 -3.29
C MET A 29 2.16 7.90 -1.84
N ILE A 30 3.21 7.57 -1.10
CA ILE A 30 3.36 8.04 0.27
C ILE A 30 3.50 9.55 0.30
N ARG A 31 4.34 10.10 -0.56
CA ARG A 31 4.57 11.54 -0.63
C ARG A 31 3.30 12.29 -0.98
N ASP A 32 2.50 11.72 -1.87
CA ASP A 32 1.27 12.36 -2.34
C ASP A 32 0.11 12.18 -1.35
N GLY A 33 0.31 11.44 -0.28
CA GLY A 33 -0.73 11.24 0.72
C GLY A 33 -1.67 10.09 0.43
N ASP A 34 -1.41 9.32 -0.63
CA ASP A 34 -2.27 8.19 -0.97
C ASP A 34 -2.09 7.03 0.01
N LEU A 35 -0.89 6.90 0.56
CA LEU A 35 -0.59 5.86 1.54
C LEU A 35 0.05 6.51 2.75
N THR A 36 -0.41 6.13 3.93
CA THR A 36 0.21 6.57 5.18
C THR A 36 1.14 5.47 5.66
N THR A 37 2.16 5.84 6.41
CA THR A 37 3.15 4.88 6.88
C THR A 37 3.13 4.80 8.40
N SER A 38 3.68 3.70 8.91
CA SER A 38 3.92 3.52 10.33
C SER A 38 5.39 3.16 10.51
N ARG A 39 5.88 3.31 11.72
CA ARG A 39 7.26 2.96 12.03
C ARG A 39 7.27 1.83 13.03
N VAL A 40 7.98 0.78 12.70
CA VAL A 40 8.15 -0.35 13.61
C VAL A 40 9.63 -0.61 13.73
N ARG A 41 10.17 -0.38 14.93
CA ARG A 41 11.59 -0.58 15.22
C ARG A 41 12.49 0.16 14.22
N GLY A 42 12.10 1.39 13.88
CA GLY A 42 12.86 2.22 12.97
C GLY A 42 12.64 1.93 11.50
N ARG A 43 11.80 0.96 11.18
CA ARG A 43 11.52 0.62 9.78
C ARG A 43 10.19 1.24 9.34
N THR A 44 10.19 1.76 8.13
CA THR A 44 8.96 2.28 7.54
C THR A 44 8.15 1.12 6.99
N VAL A 45 6.90 1.03 7.42
CA VAL A 45 6.00 -0.01 6.94
C VAL A 45 4.66 0.60 6.59
N ILE A 46 3.87 -0.12 5.79
CA ILE A 46 2.52 0.29 5.43
C ILE A 46 1.58 -0.77 5.97
N ARG A 47 0.61 -0.36 6.74
CA ARG A 47 -0.34 -1.30 7.34
C ARG A 47 -1.24 -1.87 6.26
N ARG A 48 -1.65 -3.12 6.46
CA ARG A 48 -2.49 -3.82 5.49
C ARG A 48 -3.76 -3.03 5.16
N GLU A 49 -4.42 -2.51 6.18
CA GLU A 49 -5.66 -1.78 5.96
C GLU A 49 -5.48 -0.53 5.12
N VAL A 50 -4.29 0.07 5.15
CA VAL A 50 -3.98 1.22 4.31
C VAL A 50 -3.96 0.79 2.85
N LEU A 51 -3.34 -0.34 2.56
CA LEU A 51 -3.28 -0.86 1.19
C LEU A 51 -4.67 -1.24 0.71
N VAL A 52 -5.45 -1.91 1.55
CA VAL A 52 -6.81 -2.30 1.19
C VAL A 52 -7.66 -1.07 0.90
N ALA A 53 -7.58 -0.06 1.77
CA ALA A 53 -8.36 1.16 1.59
C ALA A 53 -7.98 1.88 0.30
N TYR A 54 -6.69 1.90 -0.04
CA TYR A 54 -6.24 2.53 -1.26
C TYR A 54 -6.83 1.83 -2.48
N LEU A 55 -6.77 0.49 -2.50
CA LEU A 55 -7.30 -0.27 -3.63
C LEU A 55 -8.81 -0.12 -3.74
N ASP A 56 -9.52 -0.13 -2.61
CA ASP A 56 -10.96 0.07 -2.61
C ASP A 56 -11.32 1.44 -3.18
N ALA A 57 -10.55 2.46 -2.84
CA ALA A 57 -10.79 3.80 -3.37
C ALA A 57 -10.55 3.87 -4.86
N GLN A 58 -9.54 3.14 -5.36
CA GLN A 58 -9.29 3.09 -6.80
C GLN A 58 -10.42 2.39 -7.54
N ASP A 59 -10.91 1.29 -6.97
CA ASP A 59 -12.01 0.55 -7.57
C ASP A 59 -13.28 1.40 -7.63
N ALA A 60 -13.56 2.14 -6.56
CA ALA A 60 -14.72 3.02 -6.53
C ALA A 60 -14.59 4.13 -7.57
N ALA A 61 -13.39 4.68 -7.73
CA ALA A 61 -13.16 5.73 -8.72
C ALA A 61 -13.38 5.19 -10.14
N LEU A 62 -12.92 3.98 -10.41
CA LEU A 62 -13.13 3.36 -11.72
C LEU A 62 -14.61 3.11 -11.98
N ALA A 63 -15.33 2.66 -10.96
CA ALA A 63 -16.75 2.41 -11.11
C ALA A 63 -17.51 3.70 -11.42
N HIS A 64 -17.09 4.80 -10.81
CA HIS A 64 -17.74 6.08 -11.06
C HIS A 64 -17.31 6.70 -12.38
N ALA A 65 -16.13 6.35 -12.87
CA ALA A 65 -15.65 6.89 -14.13
C ALA A 65 -16.36 6.28 -15.33
N ALA A 66 -16.95 5.12 -15.15
CA ALA A 66 -17.68 4.46 -16.23
C ALA A 66 -19.08 5.05 -16.43
#